data_fda15894b048a1640e20b46c2f81e5aa
#
_entry.id   fda15894b048a1640e20b46c2f81e5aa
#
_cell.length_a   1.000
_cell.length_b   1.000
_cell.length_c   1.000
_cell.angle_alpha   90.00
_cell.angle_beta   90.00
_cell.angle_gamma   90.00
#
_symmetry.space_group_name_H-M   'P 1'
#
loop_
_entity.id
_entity.type
_entity.pdbx_description
1 polymer ?
#
loop_
_entity_poly.entity_id
_entity_poly.type
_entity_poly.pdbx_seq_one_letter_code
_entity_poly.pdbx_strand_id
1 'polypeptide(L)'
;MKQVRPKKNLGQHFLTDLSIAKRIADTVDEPYGSLPVLEVGPGMGVMTQYLVEKSRPFKVVEIDRESVAYLNEHFPRLRDSILGEDFLRMDLQKVFDGQQFVLTGNYPYDISSQIFFKMLDNRDLIPCCTGMIQREVALRIASQPHTKAYGILSVMIQAWYDVEYLFTVEPSVFNPPPKVQSAVIRMTRNSVEHLGCNEDLFKRVVKTVFNKRRKMLRVSLKQFGLGTFDHPFMTKRPEELAVTEFVELTNVVENAMLCANTVL
;
A
#
# COMPACT_ATOMS: atom_id res chain seq x y z
N MET A 1 -23.25 22.24 15.96
CA MET A 1 -22.06 21.82 15.19
C MET A 1 -22.52 20.95 14.05
N LYS A 2 -22.16 21.24 12.80
CA LYS A 2 -22.45 20.35 11.68
C LYS A 2 -21.48 19.18 11.75
N GLN A 3 -21.98 18.00 12.08
CA GLN A 3 -21.22 16.76 12.04
C GLN A 3 -20.96 16.40 10.57
N VAL A 4 -19.70 16.14 10.20
CA VAL A 4 -19.35 15.66 8.86
C VAL A 4 -20.05 14.33 8.60
N ARG A 5 -20.76 14.22 7.48
CA ARG A 5 -21.48 13.00 7.13
C ARG A 5 -20.60 12.07 6.29
N PRO A 6 -20.58 10.76 6.58
CA PRO A 6 -19.84 9.79 5.77
C PRO A 6 -20.31 9.81 4.33
N LYS A 7 -19.38 9.93 3.38
CA LYS A 7 -19.66 9.94 1.94
C LYS A 7 -19.36 8.57 1.36
N LYS A 8 -20.38 7.88 0.82
CA LYS A 8 -20.22 6.54 0.22
C LYS A 8 -19.25 6.55 -0.96
N ASN A 9 -19.28 7.60 -1.79
CA ASN A 9 -18.38 7.74 -2.94
C ASN A 9 -16.90 7.96 -2.57
N LEU A 10 -16.60 8.18 -1.29
CA LEU A 10 -15.25 8.26 -0.74
C LEU A 10 -14.90 7.05 0.14
N GLY A 11 -15.78 6.05 0.22
CA GLY A 11 -15.56 4.84 1.02
C GLY A 11 -15.38 5.11 2.52
N GLN A 12 -15.99 6.20 3.05
CA GLN A 12 -15.78 6.65 4.42
C GLN A 12 -16.53 5.79 5.44
N HIS A 13 -15.77 5.24 6.38
CA HIS A 13 -16.23 4.59 7.61
C HIS A 13 -15.47 5.22 8.77
N PHE A 14 -16.14 6.03 9.59
CA PHE A 14 -15.48 6.73 10.69
C PHE A 14 -15.29 5.79 11.87
N LEU A 15 -14.05 5.63 12.30
CA LEU A 15 -13.70 4.89 13.51
C LEU A 15 -14.25 5.64 14.73
N THR A 16 -14.95 4.93 15.61
CA THR A 16 -15.57 5.51 16.82
C THR A 16 -14.89 5.07 18.11
N ASP A 17 -14.12 4.00 18.05
CA ASP A 17 -13.37 3.49 19.21
C ASP A 17 -12.01 4.19 19.31
N LEU A 18 -11.90 5.07 20.32
CA LEU A 18 -10.70 5.87 20.57
C LEU A 18 -9.50 5.02 21.00
N SER A 19 -9.72 3.87 21.65
CA SER A 19 -8.64 2.98 22.06
C SER A 19 -7.97 2.33 20.85
N ILE A 20 -8.77 1.95 19.87
CA ILE A 20 -8.28 1.42 18.58
C ILE A 20 -7.60 2.52 17.78
N ALA A 21 -8.18 3.73 17.73
CA ALA A 21 -7.56 4.87 17.06
C ALA A 21 -6.17 5.18 17.62
N LYS A 22 -6.05 5.20 18.95
CA LYS A 22 -4.76 5.37 19.64
C LYS A 22 -3.79 4.24 19.30
N ARG A 23 -4.24 3.00 19.36
CA ARG A 23 -3.41 1.82 19.06
C ARG A 23 -2.89 1.85 17.61
N ILE A 24 -3.69 2.32 16.64
CA ILE A 24 -3.25 2.50 15.27
C ILE A 24 -2.23 3.65 15.18
N ALA A 25 -2.51 4.79 15.81
CA ALA A 25 -1.59 5.93 15.84
C ALA A 25 -0.23 5.58 16.45
N ASP A 26 -0.19 4.68 17.44
CA ASP A 26 1.06 4.25 18.07
C ASP A 26 1.91 3.32 17.16
N THR A 27 1.34 2.73 16.11
CA THR A 27 2.11 1.89 15.16
C THR A 27 3.16 2.66 14.37
N VAL A 28 3.08 4.00 14.31
CA VAL A 28 4.07 4.84 13.61
C VAL A 28 5.38 5.01 14.40
N ASP A 29 5.42 4.62 15.66
CA ASP A 29 6.58 4.89 16.52
C ASP A 29 7.75 3.91 16.26
N GLU A 30 7.44 2.70 15.81
CA GLU A 30 8.42 1.68 15.49
C GLU A 30 8.42 1.35 13.99
N PRO A 31 9.60 1.17 13.37
CA PRO A 31 10.95 1.41 13.87
C PRO A 31 11.47 2.85 13.67
N TYR A 32 10.66 3.76 13.13
CA TYR A 32 11.07 5.09 12.67
C TYR A 32 10.45 6.23 13.50
N GLY A 33 10.53 6.18 14.80
CA GLY A 33 9.89 7.13 15.72
C GLY A 33 10.30 8.60 15.60
N SER A 34 11.43 8.90 14.93
CA SER A 34 11.91 10.27 14.70
C SER A 34 11.51 10.88 13.36
N LEU A 35 11.08 10.06 12.40
CA LEU A 35 10.71 10.56 11.07
C LEU A 35 9.38 11.33 11.11
N PRO A 36 9.20 12.32 10.20
CA PRO A 36 7.90 12.93 9.95
C PRO A 36 6.80 11.90 9.69
N VAL A 37 5.56 12.28 9.92
CA VAL A 37 4.39 11.44 9.63
C VAL A 37 3.44 12.15 8.68
N LEU A 38 2.96 11.43 7.66
CA LEU A 38 1.87 11.84 6.80
C LEU A 38 0.66 10.93 7.05
N GLU A 39 -0.45 11.50 7.53
CA GLU A 39 -1.73 10.80 7.66
C GLU A 39 -2.57 11.00 6.40
N VAL A 40 -3.05 9.91 5.80
CA VAL A 40 -3.92 9.92 4.63
C VAL A 40 -5.37 9.69 5.04
N GLY A 41 -6.24 10.62 4.68
CA GLY A 41 -7.68 10.54 4.95
C GLY A 41 -8.02 10.64 6.44
N PRO A 42 -7.59 11.70 7.15
CA PRO A 42 -7.85 11.89 8.58
C PRO A 42 -9.34 11.99 8.92
N GLY A 43 -10.19 12.34 7.97
CA GLY A 43 -11.61 12.57 8.18
C GLY A 43 -11.87 13.62 9.27
N MET A 44 -12.53 13.23 10.35
CA MET A 44 -12.76 14.09 11.52
C MET A 44 -11.60 14.05 12.55
N GLY A 45 -10.45 13.51 12.21
CA GLY A 45 -9.26 13.57 13.05
C GLY A 45 -9.23 12.57 14.21
N VAL A 46 -9.91 11.42 14.09
CA VAL A 46 -9.97 10.42 15.17
C VAL A 46 -8.59 9.84 15.50
N MET A 47 -7.74 9.60 14.51
CA MET A 47 -6.35 9.23 14.72
C MET A 47 -5.45 10.46 14.88
N THR A 48 -5.73 11.51 14.16
CA THR A 48 -5.00 12.79 14.16
C THR A 48 -4.76 13.33 15.57
N GLN A 49 -5.76 13.24 16.47
CA GLN A 49 -5.64 13.70 17.85
C GLN A 49 -4.50 13.05 18.65
N TYR A 50 -4.11 11.83 18.29
CA TYR A 50 -2.99 11.13 18.91
C TYR A 50 -1.67 11.35 18.16
N LEU A 51 -1.75 11.52 16.84
CA LEU A 51 -0.57 11.74 16.01
C LEU A 51 0.01 13.14 16.21
N VAL A 52 -0.84 14.15 16.40
CA VAL A 52 -0.43 15.55 16.62
C VAL A 52 0.32 15.76 17.94
N GLU A 53 0.12 14.89 18.91
CA GLU A 53 0.81 14.95 20.23
C GLU A 53 2.22 14.31 20.18
N LYS A 54 2.57 13.63 19.10
CA LYS A 54 3.92 13.06 18.93
C LYS A 54 4.90 14.18 18.56
N SER A 55 6.06 14.20 19.23
CA SER A 55 7.08 15.28 19.10
C SER A 55 7.88 15.14 17.80
N ARG A 56 7.20 15.20 16.65
CA ARG A 56 7.81 15.11 15.30
C ARG A 56 6.97 15.84 14.25
N PRO A 57 7.54 16.23 13.10
CA PRO A 57 6.77 16.88 12.04
C PRO A 57 5.60 16.00 11.60
N PHE A 58 4.42 16.61 11.49
CA PHE A 58 3.18 15.90 11.16
C PHE A 58 2.36 16.70 10.18
N LYS A 59 1.91 16.04 9.11
CA LYS A 59 0.97 16.60 8.14
C LYS A 59 -0.15 15.60 7.86
N VAL A 60 -1.28 16.12 7.40
CA VAL A 60 -2.42 15.32 6.96
C VAL A 60 -2.81 15.69 5.54
N VAL A 61 -3.26 14.71 4.75
CA VAL A 61 -3.81 14.94 3.41
C VAL A 61 -5.24 14.44 3.34
N GLU A 62 -6.16 15.34 2.93
CA GLU A 62 -7.59 15.07 2.88
C GLU A 62 -8.22 15.70 1.63
N ILE A 63 -8.95 14.89 0.87
CA ILE A 63 -9.64 15.35 -0.35
C ILE A 63 -11.01 15.94 -0.07
N ASP A 64 -11.65 15.52 1.02
CA ASP A 64 -13.00 15.99 1.39
C ASP A 64 -12.95 17.37 2.02
N ARG A 65 -13.50 18.37 1.33
CA ARG A 65 -13.54 19.77 1.78
C ARG A 65 -14.26 19.96 3.12
N GLU A 66 -15.28 19.16 3.44
CA GLU A 66 -15.98 19.26 4.73
C GLU A 66 -15.07 18.76 5.87
N SER A 67 -14.34 17.68 5.64
CA SER A 67 -13.35 17.16 6.58
C SER A 67 -12.20 18.16 6.76
N VAL A 68 -11.70 18.76 5.68
CA VAL A 68 -10.67 19.81 5.75
C VAL A 68 -11.14 21.00 6.58
N ALA A 69 -12.39 21.48 6.38
CA ALA A 69 -12.95 22.57 7.17
C ALA A 69 -13.07 22.19 8.66
N TYR A 70 -13.52 20.97 8.94
CA TYR A 70 -13.61 20.44 10.30
C TYR A 70 -12.24 20.40 10.99
N LEU A 71 -11.22 19.88 10.28
CA LEU A 71 -9.85 19.79 10.81
C LEU A 71 -9.26 21.18 11.12
N ASN A 72 -9.47 22.16 10.24
CA ASN A 72 -9.03 23.54 10.47
C ASN A 72 -9.68 24.18 11.72
N GLU A 73 -10.94 23.85 12.00
CA GLU A 73 -11.67 24.34 13.15
C GLU A 73 -11.23 23.66 14.46
N HIS A 74 -11.05 22.32 14.44
CA HIS A 74 -10.84 21.53 15.66
C HIS A 74 -9.37 21.24 15.97
N PHE A 75 -8.48 21.37 14.98
CA PHE A 75 -7.04 21.19 15.14
C PHE A 75 -6.25 22.42 14.70
N PRO A 76 -6.39 23.56 15.41
CA PRO A 76 -5.77 24.83 14.99
C PRO A 76 -4.24 24.75 14.89
N ARG A 77 -3.58 23.82 15.63
CA ARG A 77 -2.14 23.57 15.54
C ARG A 77 -1.70 22.95 14.19
N LEU A 78 -2.63 22.35 13.45
CA LEU A 78 -2.36 21.72 12.17
C LEU A 78 -2.70 22.58 10.95
N ARG A 79 -3.18 23.81 11.13
CA ARG A 79 -3.71 24.66 10.04
C ARG A 79 -2.78 24.73 8.83
N ASP A 80 -1.48 24.90 9.04
CA ASP A 80 -0.47 24.96 7.98
C ASP A 80 0.03 23.56 7.52
N SER A 81 -0.47 22.51 8.14
CA SER A 81 -0.11 21.12 7.90
C SER A 81 -1.24 20.29 7.30
N ILE A 82 -2.39 20.92 7.02
CA ILE A 82 -3.54 20.28 6.37
C ILE A 82 -3.45 20.51 4.87
N LEU A 83 -3.18 19.42 4.13
CA LEU A 83 -3.10 19.43 2.67
C LEU A 83 -4.45 19.02 2.09
N GLY A 84 -5.19 20.00 1.54
CA GLY A 84 -6.50 19.79 0.91
C GLY A 84 -6.37 19.24 -0.52
N GLU A 85 -5.75 18.08 -0.69
CA GLU A 85 -5.33 17.54 -1.99
C GLU A 85 -5.73 16.07 -2.16
N ASP A 86 -5.67 15.59 -3.40
CA ASP A 86 -5.78 14.16 -3.70
C ASP A 86 -4.41 13.48 -3.51
N PHE A 87 -4.30 12.62 -2.49
CA PHE A 87 -3.07 11.86 -2.21
C PHE A 87 -2.52 11.16 -3.45
N LEU A 88 -3.38 10.58 -4.29
CA LEU A 88 -2.94 9.84 -5.47
C LEU A 88 -2.28 10.72 -6.53
N ARG A 89 -2.54 12.03 -6.54
CA ARG A 89 -2.02 12.99 -7.52
C ARG A 89 -0.93 13.89 -6.99
N MET A 90 -0.82 14.05 -5.67
CA MET A 90 0.17 14.95 -5.07
C MET A 90 1.60 14.49 -5.31
N ASP A 91 2.53 15.44 -5.32
CA ASP A 91 3.98 15.21 -5.36
C ASP A 91 4.52 14.98 -3.93
N LEU A 92 4.86 13.73 -3.61
CA LEU A 92 5.32 13.37 -2.28
C LEU A 92 6.69 13.95 -1.90
N GLN A 93 7.51 14.32 -2.88
CA GLN A 93 8.80 15.00 -2.64
C GLN A 93 8.62 16.36 -1.93
N LYS A 94 7.49 17.04 -2.19
CA LYS A 94 7.19 18.35 -1.62
C LYS A 94 6.60 18.32 -0.22
N VAL A 95 6.16 17.17 0.25
CA VAL A 95 5.44 17.07 1.54
C VAL A 95 6.36 17.42 2.70
N PHE A 96 7.58 16.91 2.71
CA PHE A 96 8.60 17.16 3.72
C PHE A 96 9.96 17.51 3.08
N ASP A 97 9.95 18.27 1.97
CA ASP A 97 11.13 18.77 1.28
C ASP A 97 12.17 17.67 0.96
N GLY A 98 11.68 16.51 0.47
CA GLY A 98 12.50 15.35 0.13
C GLY A 98 12.94 14.50 1.33
N GLN A 99 12.56 14.86 2.55
CA GLN A 99 12.82 14.04 3.73
C GLN A 99 11.95 12.78 3.74
N GLN A 100 12.52 11.67 4.21
CA GLN A 100 11.77 10.44 4.46
C GLN A 100 10.70 10.64 5.53
N PHE A 101 9.59 9.93 5.41
CA PHE A 101 8.46 10.01 6.36
C PHE A 101 7.72 8.67 6.50
N VAL A 102 7.03 8.51 7.60
CA VAL A 102 6.11 7.39 7.84
C VAL A 102 4.75 7.73 7.25
N LEU A 103 4.22 6.85 6.42
CA LEU A 103 2.86 6.96 5.88
C LEU A 103 1.88 6.20 6.79
N THR A 104 0.78 6.85 7.18
CA THR A 104 -0.25 6.20 8.01
C THR A 104 -1.66 6.62 7.61
N GLY A 105 -2.66 5.88 8.06
CA GLY A 105 -4.06 6.24 7.86
C GLY A 105 -5.04 5.12 8.20
N ASN A 106 -6.30 5.51 8.36
CA ASN A 106 -7.44 4.63 8.14
C ASN A 106 -7.77 4.70 6.64
N TYR A 107 -7.06 3.91 5.84
CA TYR A 107 -7.07 4.05 4.39
C TYR A 107 -8.45 3.78 3.79
N PRO A 108 -8.96 4.66 2.89
CA PRO A 108 -10.21 4.40 2.18
C PRO A 108 -10.14 3.08 1.42
N TYR A 109 -11.12 2.19 1.63
CA TYR A 109 -11.08 0.82 1.11
C TYR A 109 -10.97 0.75 -0.41
N ASP A 110 -11.68 1.64 -1.10
CA ASP A 110 -11.78 1.63 -2.56
C ASP A 110 -10.47 2.00 -3.26
N ILE A 111 -9.58 2.71 -2.58
CA ILE A 111 -8.31 3.19 -3.15
C ILE A 111 -7.06 2.65 -2.42
N SER A 112 -7.20 1.80 -1.41
CA SER A 112 -6.07 1.32 -0.62
C SER A 112 -4.96 0.70 -1.47
N SER A 113 -5.31 -0.10 -2.48
CA SER A 113 -4.33 -0.67 -3.41
C SER A 113 -3.59 0.40 -4.23
N GLN A 114 -4.27 1.48 -4.63
CA GLN A 114 -3.66 2.58 -5.37
C GLN A 114 -2.70 3.37 -4.47
N ILE A 115 -3.06 3.56 -3.20
CA ILE A 115 -2.18 4.18 -2.19
C ILE A 115 -0.89 3.37 -2.06
N PHE A 116 -0.98 2.03 -1.99
CA PHE A 116 0.22 1.18 -1.88
C PHE A 116 1.05 1.15 -3.16
N PHE A 117 0.46 1.22 -4.35
CA PHE A 117 1.24 1.39 -5.57
C PHE A 117 1.97 2.74 -5.58
N LYS A 118 1.31 3.82 -5.15
CA LYS A 118 1.99 5.12 -5.01
C LYS A 118 3.11 5.09 -3.96
N MET A 119 2.92 4.39 -2.84
CA MET A 119 3.97 4.11 -1.86
C MET A 119 5.16 3.41 -2.52
N LEU A 120 4.93 2.35 -3.30
CA LEU A 120 5.99 1.62 -4.01
C LEU A 120 6.75 2.50 -5.01
N ASP A 121 6.06 3.37 -5.72
CA ASP A 121 6.69 4.30 -6.67
C ASP A 121 7.49 5.41 -5.96
N ASN A 122 7.26 5.62 -4.65
CA ASN A 122 7.97 6.59 -3.79
C ASN A 122 8.67 5.91 -2.60
N ARG A 123 9.10 4.66 -2.75
CA ARG A 123 9.65 3.83 -1.66
C ARG A 123 10.89 4.41 -0.99
N ASP A 124 11.62 5.27 -1.70
CA ASP A 124 12.81 5.94 -1.17
C ASP A 124 12.46 7.04 -0.14
N LEU A 125 11.22 7.57 -0.22
CA LEU A 125 10.68 8.53 0.73
C LEU A 125 9.92 7.87 1.88
N ILE A 126 9.40 6.65 1.68
CA ILE A 126 8.48 6.00 2.62
C ILE A 126 9.11 4.72 3.16
N PRO A 127 10.00 4.82 4.17
CA PRO A 127 10.63 3.64 4.77
C PRO A 127 9.65 2.81 5.61
N CYS A 128 8.51 3.39 6.02
CA CYS A 128 7.47 2.69 6.76
C CYS A 128 6.08 3.20 6.34
N CYS A 129 5.18 2.25 6.10
CA CYS A 129 3.76 2.51 5.90
C CYS A 129 2.97 1.61 6.85
N THR A 130 2.13 2.21 7.67
CA THR A 130 1.30 1.48 8.63
C THR A 130 -0.12 2.02 8.60
N GLY A 131 -1.10 1.23 9.07
CA GLY A 131 -2.48 1.71 9.12
C GLY A 131 -3.49 0.62 8.87
N MET A 132 -4.73 1.05 8.79
CA MET A 132 -5.88 0.15 8.72
C MET A 132 -6.45 0.07 7.30
N ILE A 133 -6.75 -1.16 6.89
CA ILE A 133 -7.34 -1.53 5.59
C ILE A 133 -8.37 -2.64 5.77
N GLN A 134 -9.07 -3.02 4.70
CA GLN A 134 -9.89 -4.24 4.71
C GLN A 134 -9.03 -5.47 5.05
N ARG A 135 -9.54 -6.33 5.92
CA ARG A 135 -8.83 -7.55 6.37
C ARG A 135 -8.42 -8.45 5.21
N GLU A 136 -9.28 -8.60 4.19
CA GLU A 136 -8.94 -9.40 3.01
C GLU A 136 -7.72 -8.84 2.26
N VAL A 137 -7.62 -7.52 2.13
CA VAL A 137 -6.46 -6.87 1.49
C VAL A 137 -5.20 -7.05 2.33
N ALA A 138 -5.31 -6.92 3.66
CA ALA A 138 -4.20 -7.15 4.59
C ALA A 138 -3.67 -8.59 4.48
N LEU A 139 -4.57 -9.57 4.50
CA LEU A 139 -4.23 -10.99 4.35
C LEU A 139 -3.58 -11.27 2.98
N ARG A 140 -4.04 -10.62 1.92
CA ARG A 140 -3.46 -10.74 0.59
C ARG A 140 -2.04 -10.19 0.55
N ILE A 141 -1.80 -9.00 1.13
CA ILE A 141 -0.47 -8.39 1.18
C ILE A 141 0.51 -9.25 1.99
N ALA A 142 0.07 -9.81 3.12
CA ALA A 142 0.91 -10.63 4.02
C ALA A 142 1.03 -12.10 3.58
N SER A 143 0.31 -12.53 2.54
CA SER A 143 0.27 -13.93 2.11
C SER A 143 1.60 -14.40 1.53
N GLN A 144 1.93 -15.68 1.80
CA GLN A 144 3.07 -16.38 1.24
C GLN A 144 2.69 -17.14 -0.05
N PRO A 145 3.66 -17.49 -0.90
CA PRO A 145 3.45 -18.37 -2.04
C PRO A 145 2.67 -19.65 -1.66
N HIS A 146 2.03 -20.27 -2.64
CA HIS A 146 1.19 -21.46 -2.51
C HIS A 146 -0.13 -21.25 -1.72
N THR A 147 -0.50 -20.02 -1.40
CA THR A 147 -1.78 -19.70 -0.75
C THR A 147 -2.78 -19.08 -1.72
N LYS A 148 -4.08 -19.26 -1.42
CA LYS A 148 -5.16 -18.69 -2.23
C LYS A 148 -5.14 -17.15 -2.25
N ALA A 149 -4.69 -16.52 -1.19
CA ALA A 149 -4.66 -15.06 -1.06
C ALA A 149 -3.46 -14.41 -1.76
N TYR A 150 -2.38 -15.16 -1.99
CA TYR A 150 -1.17 -14.65 -2.65
C TYR A 150 -1.45 -14.14 -4.06
N GLY A 151 -0.99 -12.93 -4.38
CA GLY A 151 -1.31 -12.27 -5.64
C GLY A 151 -0.41 -11.08 -5.96
N ILE A 152 -0.85 -10.23 -6.88
CA ILE A 152 -0.07 -9.07 -7.34
C ILE A 152 0.43 -8.21 -6.17
N LEU A 153 -0.46 -7.84 -5.23
CA LEU A 153 -0.07 -7.01 -4.09
C LEU A 153 0.94 -7.70 -3.18
N SER A 154 0.83 -9.03 -2.98
CA SER A 154 1.79 -9.80 -2.20
C SER A 154 3.19 -9.67 -2.79
N VAL A 155 3.33 -10.00 -4.09
CA VAL A 155 4.62 -9.97 -4.79
C VAL A 155 5.18 -8.55 -4.85
N MET A 156 4.36 -7.58 -5.25
CA MET A 156 4.80 -6.20 -5.45
C MET A 156 5.25 -5.53 -4.15
N ILE A 157 4.54 -5.76 -3.05
CA ILE A 157 4.91 -5.15 -1.76
C ILE A 157 6.09 -5.90 -1.15
N GLN A 158 6.04 -7.24 -1.10
CA GLN A 158 7.09 -8.03 -0.46
C GLN A 158 8.43 -7.99 -1.22
N ALA A 159 8.45 -7.52 -2.46
CA ALA A 159 9.69 -7.24 -3.18
C ALA A 159 10.57 -6.19 -2.47
N TRP A 160 9.95 -5.22 -1.78
CA TRP A 160 10.66 -4.10 -1.16
C TRP A 160 10.30 -3.82 0.30
N TYR A 161 9.29 -4.50 0.85
CA TYR A 161 8.82 -4.30 2.22
C TYR A 161 8.60 -5.62 2.93
N ASP A 162 9.03 -5.68 4.18
CA ASP A 162 8.59 -6.70 5.12
C ASP A 162 7.21 -6.33 5.63
N VAL A 163 6.33 -7.31 5.76
CA VAL A 163 4.91 -7.09 6.10
C VAL A 163 4.57 -7.76 7.41
N GLU A 164 4.03 -6.96 8.33
CA GLU A 164 3.52 -7.43 9.62
C GLU A 164 2.00 -7.24 9.68
N TYR A 165 1.26 -8.31 9.97
CA TYR A 165 -0.17 -8.25 10.31
C TYR A 165 -0.28 -8.01 11.81
N LEU A 166 -0.67 -6.80 12.22
CA LEU A 166 -0.62 -6.40 13.62
C LEU A 166 -1.85 -6.85 14.41
N PHE A 167 -3.07 -6.53 13.92
CA PHE A 167 -4.31 -6.95 14.56
C PHE A 167 -5.54 -6.75 13.67
N THR A 168 -6.61 -7.48 14.01
CA THR A 168 -7.93 -7.35 13.37
C THR A 168 -8.78 -6.31 14.08
N VAL A 169 -9.64 -5.61 13.32
CA VAL A 169 -10.60 -4.61 13.83
C VAL A 169 -12.01 -4.97 13.36
N GLU A 170 -12.94 -5.03 14.31
CA GLU A 170 -14.33 -5.44 14.06
C GLU A 170 -15.16 -4.31 13.45
N PRO A 171 -16.16 -4.62 12.61
CA PRO A 171 -17.04 -3.61 12.00
C PRO A 171 -17.82 -2.75 12.99
N SER A 172 -18.11 -3.27 14.19
CA SER A 172 -18.91 -2.60 15.22
C SER A 172 -18.31 -1.30 15.76
N VAL A 173 -17.00 -1.08 15.54
CA VAL A 173 -16.29 0.11 16.01
C VAL A 173 -16.29 1.26 14.98
N PHE A 174 -17.09 1.15 13.93
CA PHE A 174 -17.21 2.17 12.87
C PHE A 174 -18.64 2.70 12.76
N ASN A 175 -18.76 3.93 12.28
CA ASN A 175 -20.04 4.54 11.91
C ASN A 175 -19.94 5.19 10.50
N PRO A 176 -20.69 4.70 9.50
CA PRO A 176 -21.46 3.43 9.52
C PRO A 176 -20.53 2.21 9.57
N PRO A 177 -20.99 1.08 10.12
CA PRO A 177 -20.17 -0.14 10.13
C PRO A 177 -19.96 -0.66 8.71
N PRO A 178 -18.72 -1.03 8.33
CA PRO A 178 -18.45 -1.73 7.08
C PRO A 178 -19.04 -3.15 7.09
N LYS A 179 -19.20 -3.74 5.90
CA LYS A 179 -19.68 -5.14 5.77
C LYS A 179 -18.62 -6.18 6.07
N VAL A 180 -17.37 -5.77 6.19
CA VAL A 180 -16.19 -6.63 6.34
C VAL A 180 -15.34 -6.18 7.51
N GLN A 181 -14.56 -7.09 8.08
CA GLN A 181 -13.55 -6.77 9.07
C GLN A 181 -12.43 -5.93 8.45
N SER A 182 -11.78 -5.13 9.28
CA SER A 182 -10.54 -4.42 8.96
C SER A 182 -9.35 -5.10 9.62
N ALA A 183 -8.16 -4.72 9.20
CA ALA A 183 -6.94 -5.12 9.85
C ALA A 183 -5.91 -3.98 9.79
N VAL A 184 -5.06 -3.93 10.78
CA VAL A 184 -3.93 -3.02 10.84
C VAL A 184 -2.68 -3.80 10.45
N ILE A 185 -1.93 -3.24 9.49
CA ILE A 185 -0.67 -3.80 9.02
C ILE A 185 0.44 -2.76 9.15
N ARG A 186 1.67 -3.24 9.18
CA ARG A 186 2.87 -2.43 9.02
C ARG A 186 3.72 -3.00 7.90
N MET A 187 4.21 -2.14 7.04
CA MET A 187 5.10 -2.45 5.94
C MET A 187 6.37 -1.63 6.12
N THR A 188 7.49 -2.29 6.34
CA THR A 188 8.80 -1.66 6.60
C THR A 188 9.74 -1.99 5.46
N ARG A 189 10.46 -0.99 4.93
CA ARG A 189 11.46 -1.22 3.87
C ARG A 189 12.42 -2.32 4.30
N ASN A 190 12.58 -3.34 3.45
CA ASN A 190 13.61 -4.34 3.59
C ASN A 190 14.95 -3.85 3.03
N SER A 191 15.99 -4.69 3.06
CA SER A 191 17.33 -4.34 2.59
C SER A 191 17.51 -4.33 1.08
N VAL A 192 16.45 -4.58 0.30
CA VAL A 192 16.52 -4.64 -1.17
C VAL A 192 16.52 -3.22 -1.74
N GLU A 193 17.64 -2.76 -2.25
CA GLU A 193 17.76 -1.50 -2.99
C GLU A 193 17.35 -1.68 -4.45
N HIS A 194 17.84 -2.77 -5.08
CA HIS A 194 17.54 -3.14 -6.47
C HIS A 194 17.21 -4.62 -6.54
N LEU A 195 16.19 -4.98 -7.32
CA LEU A 195 15.74 -6.37 -7.47
C LEU A 195 16.73 -7.28 -8.22
N GLY A 196 17.70 -6.72 -8.94
CA GLY A 196 18.58 -7.49 -9.82
C GLY A 196 17.94 -7.88 -11.16
N CYS A 197 16.87 -7.19 -11.54
CA CYS A 197 16.21 -7.30 -12.84
C CYS A 197 15.65 -5.94 -13.27
N ASN A 198 15.14 -5.83 -14.49
CA ASN A 198 14.40 -4.66 -14.95
C ASN A 198 13.08 -4.54 -14.17
N GLU A 199 12.96 -3.55 -13.29
CA GLU A 199 11.83 -3.38 -12.37
C GLU A 199 10.51 -3.05 -13.09
N ASP A 200 10.54 -2.34 -14.21
CA ASP A 200 9.33 -2.07 -15.01
C ASP A 200 8.85 -3.35 -15.71
N LEU A 201 9.79 -4.14 -16.21
CA LEU A 201 9.46 -5.46 -16.76
C LEU A 201 8.95 -6.40 -15.67
N PHE A 202 9.53 -6.39 -14.47
CA PHE A 202 9.05 -7.15 -13.32
C PHE A 202 7.58 -6.81 -13.01
N LYS A 203 7.23 -5.53 -12.90
CA LYS A 203 5.84 -5.09 -12.72
C LYS A 203 4.90 -5.63 -13.82
N ARG A 204 5.36 -5.59 -15.06
CA ARG A 204 4.59 -6.10 -16.22
C ARG A 204 4.43 -7.62 -16.18
N VAL A 205 5.50 -8.36 -15.90
CA VAL A 205 5.48 -9.84 -15.80
C VAL A 205 4.51 -10.26 -14.69
N VAL A 206 4.66 -9.73 -13.47
CA VAL A 206 3.80 -10.05 -12.33
C VAL A 206 2.32 -9.79 -12.67
N LYS A 207 1.97 -8.60 -13.17
CA LYS A 207 0.59 -8.28 -13.57
C LYS A 207 0.07 -9.22 -14.66
N THR A 208 0.88 -9.51 -15.66
CA THR A 208 0.50 -10.38 -16.78
C THR A 208 0.15 -11.78 -16.34
N VAL A 209 0.98 -12.40 -15.53
CA VAL A 209 0.77 -13.80 -15.14
C VAL A 209 -0.39 -13.93 -14.14
N PHE A 210 -0.54 -13.00 -13.22
CA PHE A 210 -1.67 -13.01 -12.28
C PHE A 210 -3.03 -12.69 -12.93
N ASN A 211 -3.07 -11.94 -14.05
CA ASN A 211 -4.29 -11.77 -14.83
C ASN A 211 -4.83 -13.10 -15.40
N LYS A 212 -3.97 -14.11 -15.52
CA LYS A 212 -4.31 -15.49 -15.90
C LYS A 212 -3.97 -16.48 -14.79
N ARG A 213 -4.19 -16.12 -13.54
CA ARG A 213 -3.77 -16.83 -12.33
C ARG A 213 -3.99 -18.35 -12.36
N ARG A 214 -5.13 -18.81 -12.92
CA ARG A 214 -5.46 -20.24 -13.01
C ARG A 214 -4.71 -21.02 -14.11
N LYS A 215 -3.91 -20.34 -14.92
CA LYS A 215 -3.15 -20.93 -16.02
C LYS A 215 -1.68 -21.09 -15.63
N MET A 216 -1.02 -22.09 -16.21
CA MET A 216 0.44 -22.24 -16.13
C MET A 216 1.13 -21.02 -16.80
N LEU A 217 2.33 -20.70 -16.34
CA LEU A 217 3.11 -19.55 -16.83
C LEU A 217 3.34 -19.58 -18.34
N ARG A 218 3.58 -20.76 -18.93
CA ARG A 218 3.71 -20.92 -20.40
C ARG A 218 2.53 -20.32 -21.19
N VAL A 219 1.32 -20.31 -20.61
CA VAL A 219 0.13 -19.75 -21.27
C VAL A 219 0.11 -18.23 -21.15
N SER A 220 0.50 -17.70 -20.00
CA SER A 220 0.50 -16.26 -19.74
C SER A 220 1.65 -15.54 -20.43
N LEU A 221 2.80 -16.20 -20.55
CA LEU A 221 4.03 -15.64 -21.10
C LEU A 221 4.11 -15.71 -22.64
N LYS A 222 3.12 -16.30 -23.31
CA LYS A 222 3.04 -16.28 -24.80
C LYS A 222 3.17 -14.89 -25.38
N GLN A 223 2.63 -13.86 -24.71
CA GLN A 223 2.71 -12.47 -25.17
C GLN A 223 4.13 -11.87 -25.13
N PHE A 224 5.06 -12.51 -24.41
CA PHE A 224 6.48 -12.19 -24.41
C PHE A 224 7.32 -13.11 -25.34
N GLY A 225 6.67 -13.91 -26.20
CA GLY A 225 7.34 -14.85 -27.08
C GLY A 225 7.77 -16.17 -26.43
N LEU A 226 7.41 -16.41 -25.16
CA LEU A 226 7.89 -17.54 -24.34
C LEU A 226 6.93 -18.75 -24.29
N GLY A 227 5.96 -18.84 -25.20
CA GLY A 227 4.96 -19.92 -25.15
C GLY A 227 5.51 -21.33 -25.28
N THR A 228 6.65 -21.51 -25.96
CA THR A 228 7.35 -22.79 -26.20
C THR A 228 8.71 -22.86 -25.50
N PHE A 229 9.06 -21.87 -24.70
CA PHE A 229 10.34 -21.80 -23.99
C PHE A 229 10.41 -22.90 -22.92
N ASP A 230 11.53 -23.62 -22.90
CA ASP A 230 11.76 -24.70 -21.93
C ASP A 230 12.45 -24.14 -20.69
N HIS A 231 11.69 -24.05 -19.59
CA HIS A 231 12.18 -23.60 -18.28
C HIS A 231 11.32 -24.21 -17.17
N PRO A 232 11.87 -24.56 -16.01
CA PRO A 232 11.13 -25.19 -14.91
C PRO A 232 9.90 -24.40 -14.45
N PHE A 233 9.90 -23.07 -14.58
CA PHE A 233 8.75 -22.24 -14.20
C PHE A 233 7.56 -22.39 -15.17
N MET A 234 7.76 -22.84 -16.40
CA MET A 234 6.69 -22.83 -17.42
C MET A 234 5.49 -23.71 -17.08
N THR A 235 5.67 -24.72 -16.24
CA THR A 235 4.60 -25.60 -15.74
C THR A 235 3.98 -25.15 -14.44
N LYS A 236 4.59 -24.18 -13.73
CA LYS A 236 4.06 -23.60 -12.51
C LYS A 236 2.92 -22.61 -12.79
N ARG A 237 2.13 -22.32 -11.75
CA ARG A 237 1.19 -21.20 -11.73
C ARG A 237 1.79 -20.00 -11.01
N PRO A 238 1.30 -18.77 -11.26
CA PRO A 238 1.86 -17.57 -10.64
C PRO A 238 1.92 -17.61 -9.11
N GLU A 239 0.90 -18.20 -8.46
CA GLU A 239 0.86 -18.29 -6.99
C GLU A 239 1.89 -19.23 -6.38
N GLU A 240 2.57 -20.03 -7.19
CA GLU A 240 3.62 -20.96 -6.72
C GLU A 240 5.00 -20.30 -6.66
N LEU A 241 5.18 -19.11 -7.26
CA LEU A 241 6.46 -18.43 -7.31
C LEU A 241 6.66 -17.47 -6.14
N ALA A 242 7.82 -17.57 -5.49
CA ALA A 242 8.29 -16.57 -4.55
C ALA A 242 8.76 -15.29 -5.28
N VAL A 243 8.95 -14.20 -4.56
CA VAL A 243 9.43 -12.93 -5.13
C VAL A 243 10.76 -13.11 -5.87
N THR A 244 11.71 -13.86 -5.31
CA THR A 244 13.01 -14.15 -5.94
C THR A 244 12.87 -14.94 -7.24
N GLU A 245 11.90 -15.85 -7.31
CA GLU A 245 11.60 -16.59 -8.54
C GLU A 245 10.93 -15.68 -9.60
N PHE A 246 10.16 -14.66 -9.18
CA PHE A 246 9.65 -13.63 -10.10
C PHE A 246 10.76 -12.75 -10.66
N VAL A 247 11.79 -12.45 -9.86
CA VAL A 247 12.99 -11.72 -10.34
C VAL A 247 13.72 -12.57 -11.39
N GLU A 248 13.96 -13.85 -11.11
CA GLU A 248 14.56 -14.79 -12.08
C GLU A 248 13.72 -14.90 -13.36
N LEU A 249 12.41 -15.08 -13.22
CA LEU A 249 11.49 -15.14 -14.37
C LEU A 249 11.55 -13.86 -15.21
N THR A 250 11.69 -12.69 -14.58
CA THR A 250 11.81 -11.42 -15.30
C THR A 250 13.09 -11.37 -16.14
N ASN A 251 14.21 -11.83 -15.61
CA ASN A 251 15.47 -11.91 -16.35
C ASN A 251 15.37 -12.89 -17.53
N VAL A 252 14.69 -14.02 -17.34
CA VAL A 252 14.41 -14.98 -18.43
C VAL A 252 13.58 -14.33 -19.54
N VAL A 253 12.53 -13.58 -19.18
CA VAL A 253 11.69 -12.86 -20.14
C VAL A 253 12.49 -11.80 -20.88
N GLU A 254 13.32 -11.01 -20.19
CA GLU A 254 14.14 -9.97 -20.80
C GLU A 254 15.13 -10.54 -21.82
N ASN A 255 15.85 -11.59 -21.46
CA ASN A 255 16.80 -12.27 -22.35
C ASN A 255 16.11 -12.82 -23.61
N ALA A 256 14.94 -13.43 -23.48
CA ALA A 256 14.20 -13.95 -24.61
C ALA A 256 13.69 -12.85 -25.55
N MET A 257 13.26 -11.70 -25.00
CA MET A 257 12.87 -10.53 -25.80
C MET A 257 14.05 -9.95 -26.58
N LEU A 258 15.24 -9.91 -25.97
CA LEU A 258 16.46 -9.43 -26.65
C LEU A 258 16.87 -10.37 -27.79
N CYS A 259 16.86 -11.69 -27.57
CA CYS A 259 17.18 -12.66 -28.63
C CYS A 259 16.19 -12.58 -29.81
N ALA A 260 14.89 -12.38 -29.55
CA ALA A 260 13.90 -12.24 -30.62
C ALA A 260 14.12 -10.99 -31.48
N ASN A 261 14.63 -9.89 -30.90
CA ASN A 261 14.93 -8.65 -31.61
C ASN A 261 16.27 -8.69 -32.40
N THR A 262 17.13 -9.64 -32.11
CA THR A 262 18.46 -9.78 -32.77
C THR A 262 18.37 -10.63 -34.05
N VAL A 263 17.26 -11.32 -34.28
CA VAL A 263 17.04 -12.23 -35.44
C VAL A 263 16.29 -11.53 -36.60
N LEU A 264 15.95 -10.25 -36.46
CA LEU A 264 15.39 -9.39 -37.50
C LEU A 264 16.47 -8.43 -38.05
#